data_312c541da1e7d7849c7cf72a9af7c457
#
_entry.id   312c541da1e7d7849c7cf72a9af7c457
#
_cell.length_a   1.000
_cell.length_b   1.000
_cell.length_c   1.000
_cell.angle_alpha   90.00
_cell.angle_beta   90.00
_cell.angle_gamma   90.00
#
_symmetry.space_group_name_H-M   'P 1'
#
loop_
_entity.id
_entity.type
_entity.pdbx_description
1 polymer ?
#
loop_
_entity_poly.entity_id
_entity_poly.type
_entity_poly.pdbx_seq_one_letter_code
_entity_poly.pdbx_strand_id
1 'polypeptide(L)'
;MLKGNFGFVSLNPGFCFLLGAIYWLAGLATVHLWPDSLVLVPLLFGLGFWAYTKRQEGNSRVVQLISAANGAVHSMVAILGALLFNYLNGWLPPFGGWQLPGIVIFLAEMTLVGALVGGYCFGIYLYLTSAHYKMNHNDAFSSMRLDTHRNFLRMRITDDEVKIYPVGLTRVPKRSEWRVNTEKKGSPPPAYVPVDPLSPHLIEGPIVVRALGQVITAATADQSGQAIS
;
A
#
# COMPACT_ATOMS: atom_id res chain seq x y z
N MET A 1 1.76 -4.64 -9.97
CA MET A 1 2.20 -4.75 -8.59
C MET A 1 3.62 -4.22 -8.37
N LEU A 2 4.66 -4.79 -8.96
CA LEU A 2 6.05 -4.37 -8.72
C LEU A 2 6.28 -2.87 -8.92
N LYS A 3 5.84 -2.29 -10.05
CA LYS A 3 5.97 -0.84 -10.31
C LYS A 3 5.23 0.04 -9.28
N GLY A 4 4.10 -0.40 -8.75
CA GLY A 4 3.36 0.34 -7.72
C GLY A 4 4.08 0.37 -6.38
N ASN A 5 4.71 -0.74 -5.99
CA ASN A 5 5.46 -0.82 -4.73
C ASN A 5 6.79 -0.05 -4.77
N PHE A 6 7.44 0.07 -5.92
CA PHE A 6 8.57 1.02 -6.08
C PHE A 6 8.12 2.48 -5.96
N GLY A 7 6.86 2.80 -6.25
CA GLY A 7 6.27 4.10 -6.00
C GLY A 7 5.79 4.33 -4.56
N PHE A 8 5.95 3.35 -3.65
CA PHE A 8 5.39 3.41 -2.29
C PHE A 8 5.73 4.72 -1.57
N VAL A 9 7.01 5.11 -1.58
CA VAL A 9 7.50 6.32 -0.90
C VAL A 9 6.83 7.58 -1.44
N SER A 10 6.77 7.73 -2.77
CA SER A 10 6.14 8.90 -3.41
C SER A 10 4.63 8.95 -3.24
N LEU A 11 3.98 7.80 -3.15
CA LEU A 11 2.53 7.69 -2.99
C LEU A 11 2.07 7.83 -1.53
N ASN A 12 2.96 7.54 -0.56
CA ASN A 12 2.63 7.52 0.87
C ASN A 12 3.56 8.41 1.72
N PRO A 13 3.73 9.71 1.38
CA PRO A 13 4.71 10.57 2.05
C PRO A 13 4.43 10.72 3.56
N GLY A 14 3.16 10.78 3.98
CA GLY A 14 2.81 10.86 5.40
C GLY A 14 3.23 9.65 6.21
N PHE A 15 3.06 8.44 5.67
CA PHE A 15 3.54 7.21 6.30
C PHE A 15 5.07 7.19 6.37
N CYS A 16 5.75 7.57 5.28
CA CYS A 16 7.21 7.61 5.23
C CYS A 16 7.78 8.63 6.22
N PHE A 17 7.13 9.79 6.39
CA PHE A 17 7.53 10.76 7.40
C PHE A 17 7.37 10.20 8.83
N LEU A 18 6.26 9.52 9.13
CA LEU A 18 6.07 8.85 10.41
C LEU A 18 7.15 7.78 10.65
N LEU A 19 7.48 7.00 9.63
CA LEU A 19 8.56 6.01 9.69
C LEU A 19 9.91 6.70 9.96
N GLY A 20 10.16 7.86 9.35
CA GLY A 20 11.31 8.73 9.64
C GLY A 20 11.39 9.12 11.12
N ALA A 21 10.28 9.48 11.74
CA ALA A 21 10.22 9.80 13.17
C ALA A 21 10.55 8.57 14.06
N ILE A 22 10.13 7.37 13.67
CA ILE A 22 10.50 6.13 14.36
C ILE A 22 12.01 5.89 14.24
N TYR A 23 12.59 6.19 13.08
CA TYR A 23 14.03 6.09 12.88
C TYR A 23 14.83 7.11 13.70
N TRP A 24 14.29 8.28 14.02
CA TRP A 24 14.91 9.19 14.99
C TRP A 24 15.08 8.51 16.35
N LEU A 25 13.98 7.93 16.86
CA LEU A 25 14.00 7.27 18.17
C LEU A 25 15.01 6.13 18.19
N ALA A 26 15.00 5.32 17.14
CA ALA A 26 15.97 4.23 16.98
C ALA A 26 17.40 4.75 16.86
N GLY A 27 17.61 5.83 16.11
CA GLY A 27 18.93 6.48 15.95
C GLY A 27 19.45 7.07 17.24
N LEU A 28 18.63 7.82 17.97
CA LEU A 28 18.97 8.38 19.28
C LEU A 28 19.28 7.25 20.28
N ALA A 29 18.47 6.21 20.31
CA ALA A 29 18.73 5.04 21.15
C ALA A 29 20.07 4.36 20.77
N THR A 30 20.36 4.24 19.47
CA THR A 30 21.61 3.64 19.00
C THR A 30 22.83 4.40 19.48
N VAL A 31 22.81 5.73 19.43
CA VAL A 31 23.97 6.54 19.81
C VAL A 31 24.13 6.70 21.32
N HIS A 32 23.01 6.88 22.04
CA HIS A 32 23.08 7.18 23.49
C HIS A 32 23.01 5.95 24.40
N LEU A 33 22.45 4.83 23.93
CA LEU A 33 22.29 3.60 24.70
C LEU A 33 23.14 2.46 24.16
N TRP A 34 24.28 2.77 23.55
CA TRP A 34 25.23 1.75 23.10
C TRP A 34 25.91 1.06 24.28
N PRO A 35 26.03 -0.29 24.33
CA PRO A 35 25.60 -1.28 23.33
C PRO A 35 24.17 -1.81 23.50
N ASP A 36 23.42 -1.36 24.50
CA ASP A 36 22.08 -1.87 24.81
C ASP A 36 21.07 -1.68 23.67
N SER A 37 21.33 -0.69 22.81
CA SER A 37 20.54 -0.44 21.60
C SER A 37 20.53 -1.61 20.61
N LEU A 38 21.56 -2.48 20.64
CA LEU A 38 21.57 -3.72 19.82
C LEU A 38 20.47 -4.71 20.21
N VAL A 39 19.86 -4.54 21.38
CA VAL A 39 18.69 -5.31 21.84
C VAL A 39 17.42 -4.47 21.74
N LEU A 40 17.48 -3.21 22.19
CA LEU A 40 16.30 -2.34 22.26
C LEU A 40 15.72 -1.98 20.90
N VAL A 41 16.56 -1.68 19.90
CA VAL A 41 16.10 -1.32 18.56
C VAL A 41 15.47 -2.50 17.82
N PRO A 42 16.08 -3.70 17.77
CA PRO A 42 15.41 -4.90 17.25
C PRO A 42 14.12 -5.26 17.98
N LEU A 43 14.07 -5.09 19.30
CA LEU A 43 12.85 -5.32 20.06
C LEU A 43 11.75 -4.35 19.68
N LEU A 44 12.06 -3.05 19.53
CA LEU A 44 11.10 -2.02 19.10
C LEU A 44 10.49 -2.36 17.74
N PHE A 45 11.32 -2.57 16.73
CA PHE A 45 10.85 -2.90 15.38
C PHE A 45 10.19 -4.28 15.33
N GLY A 46 10.77 -5.28 16.00
CA GLY A 46 10.23 -6.64 16.04
C GLY A 46 8.84 -6.70 16.66
N LEU A 47 8.64 -6.06 17.82
CA LEU A 47 7.33 -5.98 18.47
C LEU A 47 6.33 -5.12 17.66
N GLY A 48 6.80 -4.01 17.09
CA GLY A 48 5.96 -3.15 16.24
C GLY A 48 5.43 -3.90 15.02
N PHE A 49 6.28 -4.57 14.27
CA PHE A 49 5.87 -5.36 13.10
C PHE A 49 5.10 -6.61 13.48
N TRP A 50 5.43 -7.27 14.57
CA TRP A 50 4.65 -8.38 15.08
C TRP A 50 3.22 -7.95 15.43
N ALA A 51 3.04 -6.85 16.17
CA ALA A 51 1.73 -6.34 16.53
C ALA A 51 0.92 -5.93 15.30
N TYR A 52 1.57 -5.25 14.32
CA TYR A 52 0.97 -4.87 13.06
C TYR A 52 0.48 -6.09 12.28
N THR A 53 1.36 -7.04 12.01
CA THR A 53 1.03 -8.20 11.19
C THR A 53 0.03 -9.14 11.89
N LYS A 54 0.15 -9.33 13.22
CA LYS A 54 -0.80 -10.12 14.00
C LYS A 54 -2.22 -9.56 13.91
N ARG A 55 -2.36 -8.25 13.93
CA ARG A 55 -3.67 -7.59 13.83
C ARG A 55 -4.33 -7.80 12.47
N GLN A 56 -3.55 -7.85 11.42
CA GLN A 56 -4.04 -7.98 10.03
C GLN A 56 -4.26 -9.45 9.63
N GLU A 57 -3.33 -10.33 9.98
CA GLU A 57 -3.20 -11.66 9.39
C GLU A 57 -3.29 -12.80 10.43
N GLY A 58 -3.51 -12.46 11.70
CA GLY A 58 -3.55 -13.44 12.78
C GLY A 58 -2.16 -13.81 13.32
N ASN A 59 -2.05 -14.99 13.96
CA ASN A 59 -0.87 -15.35 14.77
C ASN A 59 -0.24 -16.70 14.37
N SER A 60 -0.12 -16.99 13.08
CA SER A 60 0.57 -18.18 12.60
C SER A 60 2.10 -18.05 12.74
N ARG A 61 2.82 -19.19 12.73
CA ARG A 61 4.30 -19.19 12.75
C ARG A 61 4.91 -18.44 11.56
N VAL A 62 4.28 -18.54 10.40
CA VAL A 62 4.72 -17.83 9.19
C VAL A 62 4.61 -16.32 9.39
N VAL A 63 3.50 -15.85 9.93
CA VAL A 63 3.27 -14.43 10.28
C VAL A 63 4.36 -13.94 11.24
N GLN A 64 4.67 -14.69 12.27
CA GLN A 64 5.70 -14.33 13.25
C GLN A 64 7.09 -14.22 12.62
N LEU A 65 7.48 -15.20 11.78
CA LEU A 65 8.77 -15.19 11.09
C LEU A 65 8.91 -14.02 10.12
N ILE A 66 7.88 -13.75 9.33
CA ILE A 66 7.88 -12.63 8.39
C ILE A 66 7.96 -11.30 9.13
N SER A 67 7.23 -11.14 10.25
CA SER A 67 7.29 -9.94 11.08
C SER A 67 8.68 -9.73 11.68
N ALA A 68 9.28 -10.82 12.21
CA ALA A 68 10.62 -10.78 12.77
C ALA A 68 11.67 -10.41 11.71
N ALA A 69 11.59 -11.00 10.52
CA ALA A 69 12.49 -10.69 9.41
C ALA A 69 12.39 -9.22 8.99
N ASN A 70 11.17 -8.70 8.85
CA ASN A 70 10.97 -7.28 8.51
C ASN A 70 11.47 -6.35 9.63
N GLY A 71 11.19 -6.69 10.89
CA GLY A 71 11.73 -5.97 12.05
C GLY A 71 13.26 -5.96 12.08
N ALA A 72 13.91 -7.10 11.77
CA ALA A 72 15.37 -7.20 11.70
C ALA A 72 15.95 -6.31 10.58
N VAL A 73 15.33 -6.28 9.38
CA VAL A 73 15.77 -5.40 8.28
C VAL A 73 15.70 -3.95 8.69
N HIS A 74 14.57 -3.49 9.25
CA HIS A 74 14.41 -2.10 9.71
C HIS A 74 15.39 -1.74 10.84
N SER A 75 15.61 -2.67 11.77
CA SER A 75 16.59 -2.47 12.85
C SER A 75 18.00 -2.31 12.32
N MET A 76 18.39 -3.16 11.39
CA MET A 76 19.71 -3.10 10.75
C MET A 76 19.92 -1.76 10.02
N VAL A 77 18.95 -1.32 9.22
CA VAL A 77 19.00 -0.03 8.50
C VAL A 77 19.08 1.13 9.50
N ALA A 78 18.30 1.12 10.59
CA ALA A 78 18.29 2.18 11.58
C ALA A 78 19.63 2.25 12.35
N ILE A 79 20.16 1.12 12.81
CA ILE A 79 21.43 1.07 13.55
C ILE A 79 22.59 1.46 12.65
N LEU A 80 22.70 0.89 11.45
CA LEU A 80 23.78 1.22 10.52
C LEU A 80 23.74 2.68 10.08
N GLY A 81 22.55 3.21 9.80
CA GLY A 81 22.35 4.63 9.48
C GLY A 81 22.79 5.54 10.63
N ALA A 82 22.37 5.22 11.87
CA ALA A 82 22.73 6.01 13.04
C ALA A 82 24.25 6.01 13.30
N LEU A 83 24.89 4.84 13.22
CA LEU A 83 26.34 4.74 13.40
C LEU A 83 27.11 5.49 12.30
N LEU A 84 26.65 5.37 11.04
CA LEU A 84 27.26 6.07 9.91
C LEU A 84 27.16 7.59 10.08
N PHE A 85 25.99 8.13 10.38
CA PHE A 85 25.82 9.58 10.51
C PHE A 85 26.46 10.13 11.78
N ASN A 86 26.41 9.40 12.88
CA ASN A 86 27.18 9.79 14.07
C ASN A 86 28.69 9.88 13.78
N TYR A 87 29.22 8.93 13.00
CA TYR A 87 30.61 8.96 12.57
C TYR A 87 30.90 10.13 11.62
N LEU A 88 30.10 10.32 10.56
CA LEU A 88 30.28 11.38 9.57
C LEU A 88 30.16 12.78 10.19
N ASN A 89 29.16 13.00 11.04
CA ASN A 89 28.92 14.28 11.71
C ASN A 89 30.04 14.64 12.70
N GLY A 90 30.70 13.63 13.27
CA GLY A 90 31.89 13.85 14.11
C GLY A 90 33.05 14.48 13.38
N TRP A 91 33.12 14.37 12.04
CA TRP A 91 34.20 14.92 11.19
C TRP A 91 33.86 16.29 10.61
N LEU A 92 32.64 16.79 10.73
CA LEU A 92 32.15 18.04 10.10
C LEU A 92 32.13 19.19 11.13
N PRO A 93 33.20 20.01 11.29
CA PRO A 93 33.10 21.25 12.04
C PRO A 93 32.29 22.29 11.24
N PRO A 94 31.42 23.10 11.87
CA PRO A 94 31.08 23.18 13.29
C PRO A 94 29.98 22.23 13.76
N PHE A 95 29.59 21.27 12.96
CA PHE A 95 28.40 20.40 13.18
C PHE A 95 28.76 19.11 13.95
N GLY A 96 30.02 18.89 14.27
CA GLY A 96 30.49 17.73 15.01
C GLY A 96 29.95 17.70 16.45
N GLY A 97 29.64 16.50 16.93
CA GLY A 97 29.14 16.26 18.28
C GLY A 97 27.64 16.59 18.46
N TRP A 98 27.20 16.55 19.72
CA TRP A 98 25.80 16.75 20.11
C TRP A 98 25.44 18.21 20.41
N GLN A 99 26.04 19.14 19.70
CA GLN A 99 25.57 20.52 19.70
C GLN A 99 24.29 20.64 18.88
N LEU A 100 23.49 21.68 19.15
CA LEU A 100 22.16 21.83 18.52
C LEU A 100 22.18 21.69 16.98
N PRO A 101 23.10 22.28 16.21
CA PRO A 101 23.16 22.08 14.77
C PRO A 101 23.42 20.61 14.36
N GLY A 102 24.33 19.91 15.07
CA GLY A 102 24.63 18.51 14.83
C GLY A 102 23.44 17.60 15.11
N ILE A 103 22.68 17.88 16.17
CA ILE A 103 21.44 17.15 16.49
C ILE A 103 20.41 17.33 15.35
N VAL A 104 20.19 18.56 14.89
CA VAL A 104 19.23 18.84 13.82
C VAL A 104 19.60 18.12 12.52
N ILE A 105 20.90 18.14 12.15
CA ILE A 105 21.39 17.42 10.97
C ILE A 105 21.18 15.92 11.14
N PHE A 106 21.60 15.34 12.25
CA PHE A 106 21.40 13.91 12.53
C PHE A 106 19.93 13.49 12.44
N LEU A 107 19.02 14.29 13.01
CA LEU A 107 17.58 14.02 12.93
C LEU A 107 17.07 14.11 11.48
N ALA A 108 17.53 15.08 10.70
CA ALA A 108 17.18 15.19 9.27
C ALA A 108 17.68 13.98 8.47
N GLU A 109 18.90 13.54 8.69
CA GLU A 109 19.49 12.37 8.05
C GLU A 109 18.73 11.09 8.42
N MET A 110 18.43 10.87 9.69
CA MET A 110 17.64 9.73 10.14
C MET A 110 16.20 9.76 9.59
N THR A 111 15.62 10.97 9.43
CA THR A 111 14.32 11.11 8.75
C THR A 111 14.41 10.64 7.31
N LEU A 112 15.45 11.06 6.58
CA LEU A 112 15.64 10.65 5.18
C LEU A 112 15.86 9.14 5.06
N VAL A 113 16.67 8.55 5.93
CA VAL A 113 16.86 7.09 5.95
C VAL A 113 15.53 6.37 6.22
N GLY A 114 14.82 6.78 7.26
CA GLY A 114 13.53 6.15 7.59
C GLY A 114 12.48 6.34 6.50
N ALA A 115 12.36 7.56 5.96
CA ALA A 115 11.37 7.86 4.93
C ALA A 115 11.69 7.18 3.59
N LEU A 116 12.95 7.23 3.14
CA LEU A 116 13.33 6.68 1.84
C LEU A 116 13.67 5.21 1.94
N VAL A 117 14.73 4.85 2.68
CA VAL A 117 15.19 3.46 2.74
C VAL A 117 14.18 2.59 3.48
N GLY A 118 13.74 3.01 4.67
CA GLY A 118 12.70 2.32 5.42
C GLY A 118 11.39 2.23 4.65
N GLY A 119 10.96 3.30 3.98
CA GLY A 119 9.77 3.31 3.11
C GLY A 119 9.88 2.32 1.95
N TYR A 120 11.02 2.23 1.29
CA TYR A 120 11.25 1.21 0.25
C TYR A 120 11.28 -0.21 0.82
N CYS A 121 11.92 -0.44 1.96
CA CYS A 121 11.90 -1.74 2.65
C CYS A 121 10.46 -2.16 2.96
N PHE A 122 9.63 -1.25 3.46
CA PHE A 122 8.23 -1.53 3.74
C PHE A 122 7.42 -1.80 2.46
N GLY A 123 7.64 -1.04 1.39
CA GLY A 123 7.02 -1.29 0.09
C GLY A 123 7.38 -2.67 -0.49
N ILE A 124 8.65 -3.07 -0.39
CA ILE A 124 9.11 -4.41 -0.80
C ILE A 124 8.48 -5.49 0.09
N TYR A 125 8.41 -5.25 1.40
CA TYR A 125 7.73 -6.15 2.33
C TYR A 125 6.27 -6.38 1.94
N LEU A 126 5.49 -5.32 1.67
CA LEU A 126 4.11 -5.44 1.21
C LEU A 126 3.99 -6.21 -0.10
N TYR A 127 4.92 -5.99 -1.04
CA TYR A 127 4.95 -6.73 -2.30
C TYR A 127 5.20 -8.22 -2.08
N LEU A 128 6.25 -8.58 -1.33
CA LEU A 128 6.62 -9.98 -1.10
C LEU A 128 5.53 -10.72 -0.34
N THR A 129 4.98 -10.11 0.71
CA THR A 129 3.93 -10.73 1.52
C THR A 129 2.63 -10.92 0.74
N SER A 130 2.25 -9.95 -0.07
CA SER A 130 1.04 -10.00 -0.88
C SER A 130 1.20 -10.99 -2.06
N ALA A 131 2.34 -11.00 -2.76
CA ALA A 131 2.55 -11.82 -3.94
C ALA A 131 2.79 -13.30 -3.62
N HIS A 132 3.52 -13.60 -2.55
CA HIS A 132 3.97 -14.96 -2.25
C HIS A 132 3.24 -15.62 -1.07
N TYR A 133 2.85 -14.81 -0.08
CA TYR A 133 2.25 -15.33 1.15
C TYR A 133 0.75 -15.03 1.27
N LYS A 134 0.16 -14.32 0.29
CA LYS A 134 -1.26 -13.91 0.29
C LYS A 134 -1.65 -13.12 1.55
N MET A 135 -0.74 -12.31 2.05
CA MET A 135 -0.88 -11.49 3.26
C MET A 135 -0.84 -10.00 2.92
N ASN A 136 -1.35 -9.16 3.84
CA ASN A 136 -1.32 -7.69 3.74
C ASN A 136 -1.94 -7.13 2.44
N HIS A 137 -2.91 -7.83 1.86
CA HIS A 137 -3.53 -7.42 0.60
C HIS A 137 -4.19 -6.04 0.71
N ASN A 138 -4.91 -5.77 1.81
CA ASN A 138 -5.59 -4.49 2.01
C ASN A 138 -4.59 -3.33 2.02
N ASP A 139 -3.48 -3.48 2.75
CA ASP A 139 -2.46 -2.45 2.85
C ASP A 139 -1.67 -2.30 1.55
N ALA A 140 -1.33 -3.43 0.90
CA ALA A 140 -0.64 -3.41 -0.38
C ALA A 140 -1.47 -2.73 -1.48
N PHE A 141 -2.76 -3.01 -1.56
CA PHE A 141 -3.64 -2.41 -2.57
C PHE A 141 -4.01 -0.95 -2.25
N SER A 142 -4.27 -0.61 -0.99
CA SER A 142 -4.57 0.76 -0.59
C SER A 142 -3.37 1.69 -0.77
N SER A 143 -2.17 1.20 -0.48
CA SER A 143 -0.93 1.97 -0.62
C SER A 143 -0.53 2.25 -2.08
N MET A 144 -0.92 1.38 -3.03
CA MET A 144 -0.65 1.58 -4.45
C MET A 144 -1.51 2.67 -5.09
N ARG A 145 -2.57 3.12 -4.41
CA ARG A 145 -3.52 4.14 -4.93
C ARG A 145 -3.95 3.89 -6.36
N LEU A 146 -4.24 2.63 -6.68
CA LEU A 146 -4.78 2.25 -7.98
C LEU A 146 -6.22 2.73 -8.08
N ASP A 147 -6.42 3.85 -8.74
CA ASP A 147 -7.74 4.48 -8.97
C ASP A 147 -8.26 4.25 -10.39
N THR A 148 -7.48 3.56 -11.22
CA THR A 148 -7.81 3.33 -12.63
C THR A 148 -8.88 2.25 -12.83
N HIS A 149 -8.88 1.21 -12.00
CA HIS A 149 -9.84 0.12 -12.09
C HIS A 149 -11.01 0.39 -11.14
N ARG A 150 -12.23 0.37 -11.68
CA ARG A 150 -13.46 0.48 -10.91
C ARG A 150 -14.43 -0.60 -11.36
N ASN A 151 -15.28 -1.02 -10.46
CA ASN A 151 -16.35 -1.96 -10.77
C ASN A 151 -17.63 -1.59 -10.03
N PHE A 152 -18.74 -2.10 -10.53
CA PHE A 152 -20.04 -2.09 -9.87
C PHE A 152 -20.81 -3.36 -10.25
N LEU A 153 -21.75 -3.73 -9.40
CA LEU A 153 -22.64 -4.87 -9.64
C LEU A 153 -23.98 -4.35 -10.13
N ARG A 154 -24.40 -4.80 -11.31
CA ARG A 154 -25.77 -4.63 -11.78
C ARG A 154 -26.52 -5.92 -11.46
N MET A 155 -27.64 -5.81 -10.76
CA MET A 155 -28.45 -6.97 -10.38
C MET A 155 -29.83 -6.90 -11.06
N ARG A 156 -30.26 -8.03 -11.59
CA ARG A 156 -31.67 -8.28 -12.01
C ARG A 156 -32.26 -9.24 -11.00
N ILE A 157 -33.29 -8.78 -10.30
CA ILE A 157 -33.99 -9.57 -9.29
C ILE A 157 -35.35 -9.95 -9.87
N THR A 158 -35.68 -11.24 -9.84
CA THR A 158 -36.98 -11.80 -10.15
C THR A 158 -37.48 -12.66 -8.98
N ASP A 159 -38.68 -13.16 -9.02
CA ASP A 159 -39.25 -13.99 -7.94
C ASP A 159 -38.43 -15.29 -7.72
N ASP A 160 -37.79 -15.81 -8.78
CA ASP A 160 -37.10 -17.10 -8.77
C ASP A 160 -35.58 -17.00 -8.67
N GLU A 161 -34.99 -15.88 -9.14
CA GLU A 161 -33.54 -15.74 -9.21
C GLU A 161 -33.02 -14.29 -9.05
N VAL A 162 -31.78 -14.17 -8.58
CA VAL A 162 -30.97 -12.95 -8.66
C VAL A 162 -29.85 -13.19 -9.65
N LYS A 163 -29.80 -12.38 -10.72
CA LYS A 163 -28.73 -12.41 -11.71
C LYS A 163 -27.83 -11.22 -11.52
N ILE A 164 -26.55 -11.47 -11.22
CA ILE A 164 -25.56 -10.46 -10.89
C ILE A 164 -24.61 -10.31 -12.09
N TYR A 165 -24.45 -9.09 -12.57
CA TYR A 165 -23.54 -8.72 -13.66
C TYR A 165 -22.41 -7.87 -13.08
N PRO A 166 -21.19 -8.41 -12.87
CA PRO A 166 -20.03 -7.63 -12.44
C PRO A 166 -19.47 -6.84 -13.64
N VAL A 167 -19.72 -5.53 -13.65
CA VAL A 167 -19.26 -4.63 -14.70
C VAL A 167 -18.02 -3.89 -14.25
N GLY A 168 -16.96 -3.94 -15.03
CA GLY A 168 -15.67 -3.29 -14.77
C GLY A 168 -15.31 -2.21 -15.77
N LEU A 169 -14.43 -1.33 -15.33
CA LEU A 169 -13.70 -0.36 -16.13
C LEU A 169 -12.22 -0.58 -15.88
N THR A 170 -11.43 -0.78 -16.94
CA THR A 170 -9.97 -0.88 -16.83
C THR A 170 -9.32 0.48 -16.62
N ARG A 171 -9.99 1.56 -17.06
CA ARG A 171 -9.54 2.92 -16.87
C ARG A 171 -10.70 3.83 -16.51
N VAL A 172 -10.56 4.56 -15.41
CA VAL A 172 -11.45 5.67 -15.06
C VAL A 172 -10.75 6.96 -15.45
N PRO A 173 -11.41 7.89 -16.17
CA PRO A 173 -10.82 9.16 -16.54
C PRO A 173 -10.45 9.99 -15.30
N LYS A 174 -9.31 10.68 -15.35
CA LYS A 174 -8.91 11.65 -14.33
C LYS A 174 -9.84 12.86 -14.37
N ARG A 175 -9.86 13.67 -13.31
CA ARG A 175 -10.72 14.87 -13.24
C ARG A 175 -10.55 15.80 -14.44
N SER A 176 -9.35 15.94 -14.97
CA SER A 176 -9.04 16.76 -16.14
C SER A 176 -9.54 16.20 -17.48
N GLU A 177 -9.95 14.92 -17.50
CA GLU A 177 -10.44 14.21 -18.68
C GLU A 177 -11.98 14.19 -18.73
N TRP A 178 -12.65 15.01 -17.93
CA TRP A 178 -14.09 15.22 -17.97
C TRP A 178 -14.41 16.61 -18.49
N ARG A 179 -15.46 16.71 -19.31
CA ARG A 179 -15.97 17.99 -19.84
C ARG A 179 -17.43 18.18 -19.49
N VAL A 180 -17.88 19.42 -19.45
CA VAL A 180 -19.30 19.74 -19.29
C VAL A 180 -20.09 19.17 -20.48
N ASN A 181 -21.21 18.53 -20.19
CA ASN A 181 -22.10 18.01 -21.23
C ASN A 181 -22.92 19.15 -21.89
N THR A 182 -22.33 19.78 -22.88
CA THR A 182 -22.99 20.87 -23.67
C THR A 182 -24.08 20.34 -24.60
N GLU A 183 -23.98 19.09 -25.02
CA GLU A 183 -24.92 18.46 -25.94
C GLU A 183 -26.21 17.96 -25.24
N LYS A 184 -26.23 17.95 -23.89
CA LYS A 184 -27.34 17.49 -23.06
C LYS A 184 -27.88 16.10 -23.45
N LYS A 185 -26.99 15.22 -23.95
CA LYS A 185 -27.31 13.84 -24.29
C LYS A 185 -27.56 13.03 -23.02
N GLY A 186 -28.57 12.18 -23.06
CA GLY A 186 -29.01 11.34 -21.95
C GLY A 186 -30.38 11.76 -21.39
N SER A 187 -31.02 10.90 -20.62
CA SER A 187 -32.31 11.19 -19.98
C SER A 187 -32.35 10.64 -18.55
N PRO A 188 -32.17 11.48 -17.51
CA PRO A 188 -31.73 12.88 -17.55
C PRO A 188 -30.26 13.03 -18.03
N PRO A 189 -29.90 14.16 -18.68
CA PRO A 189 -28.55 14.34 -19.18
C PRO A 189 -27.56 14.52 -18.01
N PRO A 190 -26.42 13.79 -18.00
CA PRO A 190 -25.39 14.00 -16.98
C PRO A 190 -24.73 15.37 -17.12
N ALA A 191 -24.34 16.00 -16.02
CA ALA A 191 -23.69 17.30 -16.04
C ALA A 191 -22.30 17.27 -16.70
N TYR A 192 -21.60 16.15 -16.59
CA TYR A 192 -20.26 15.94 -17.15
C TYR A 192 -20.23 14.64 -17.96
N VAL A 193 -19.43 14.65 -19.02
CA VAL A 193 -19.13 13.48 -19.84
C VAL A 193 -17.62 13.31 -19.98
N PRO A 194 -17.12 12.08 -20.08
CA PRO A 194 -15.69 11.86 -20.31
C PRO A 194 -15.30 12.36 -21.71
N VAL A 195 -14.06 12.82 -21.86
CA VAL A 195 -13.51 13.23 -23.16
C VAL A 195 -13.43 12.02 -24.08
N ASP A 196 -12.88 10.92 -23.58
CA ASP A 196 -12.85 9.63 -24.28
C ASP A 196 -13.99 8.73 -23.77
N PRO A 197 -14.64 7.97 -24.62
CA PRO A 197 -15.71 7.07 -24.22
C PRO A 197 -15.25 6.06 -23.16
N LEU A 198 -16.11 5.80 -22.18
CA LEU A 198 -15.88 4.71 -21.23
C LEU A 198 -16.08 3.37 -21.96
N SER A 199 -15.25 2.38 -21.60
CA SER A 199 -15.32 1.01 -22.14
C SER A 199 -15.70 0.03 -21.01
N PRO A 200 -16.99 0.02 -20.58
CA PRO A 200 -17.45 -0.96 -19.59
C PRO A 200 -17.44 -2.36 -20.21
N HIS A 201 -17.05 -3.36 -19.41
CA HIS A 201 -17.05 -4.76 -19.81
C HIS A 201 -17.47 -5.64 -18.63
N LEU A 202 -17.95 -6.84 -18.90
CA LEU A 202 -18.17 -7.83 -17.85
C LEU A 202 -16.80 -8.35 -17.38
N ILE A 203 -16.58 -8.32 -16.05
CA ILE A 203 -15.35 -8.88 -15.44
C ILE A 203 -15.36 -10.41 -15.57
N GLU A 204 -16.56 -11.00 -15.40
CA GLU A 204 -16.82 -12.42 -15.50
C GLU A 204 -18.26 -12.66 -15.98
N GLY A 205 -18.59 -13.90 -16.31
CA GLY A 205 -19.96 -14.26 -16.68
C GLY A 205 -20.98 -13.95 -15.59
N PRO A 206 -22.26 -13.74 -15.94
CA PRO A 206 -23.28 -13.44 -14.95
C PRO A 206 -23.44 -14.55 -13.90
N ILE A 207 -23.43 -14.15 -12.62
CA ILE A 207 -23.65 -15.06 -11.49
C ILE A 207 -25.15 -15.18 -11.25
N VAL A 208 -25.67 -16.41 -11.22
CA VAL A 208 -27.11 -16.68 -10.98
C VAL A 208 -27.27 -17.32 -9.61
N VAL A 209 -28.05 -16.67 -8.74
CA VAL A 209 -28.46 -17.21 -7.43
C VAL A 209 -29.95 -17.48 -7.46
N ARG A 210 -30.37 -18.73 -7.26
CA ARG A 210 -31.78 -19.12 -7.23
C ARG A 210 -32.31 -19.16 -5.79
N ALA A 211 -33.60 -18.89 -5.62
CA ALA A 211 -34.28 -18.79 -4.33
C ALA A 211 -34.16 -20.06 -3.44
N LEU A 212 -33.90 -21.24 -4.03
CA LEU A 212 -33.75 -22.52 -3.33
C LEU A 212 -32.29 -22.89 -2.94
N GLY A 213 -31.38 -21.94 -2.89
CA GLY A 213 -30.05 -22.14 -2.29
C GLY A 213 -29.03 -22.95 -3.10
N GLN A 214 -29.28 -23.28 -4.36
CA GLN A 214 -28.28 -23.90 -5.22
C GLN A 214 -27.51 -22.84 -6.00
N VAL A 215 -26.24 -22.63 -5.61
CA VAL A 215 -25.29 -21.87 -6.42
C VAL A 215 -24.86 -22.73 -7.60
N ILE A 216 -25.34 -22.41 -8.79
CA ILE A 216 -24.79 -22.99 -10.02
C ILE A 216 -23.85 -21.98 -10.61
N THR A 217 -22.54 -22.25 -10.50
CA THR A 217 -21.52 -21.55 -11.28
C THR A 217 -21.80 -21.89 -12.75
N ALA A 218 -22.21 -20.93 -13.55
CA ALA A 218 -22.42 -21.12 -14.98
C ALA A 218 -21.06 -21.46 -15.62
N ALA A 219 -21.03 -22.61 -16.27
CA ALA A 219 -19.91 -23.06 -17.07
C ALA A 219 -19.49 -21.99 -18.07
N THR A 220 -18.17 -21.87 -18.23
CA THR A 220 -17.41 -21.24 -19.35
C THR A 220 -18.29 -20.63 -20.44
N ALA A 221 -18.46 -19.31 -20.37
CA ALA A 221 -19.08 -18.57 -21.45
C ALA A 221 -18.13 -18.55 -22.63
N ASP A 222 -18.64 -19.07 -23.76
CA ASP A 222 -18.11 -18.93 -25.10
C ASP A 222 -17.66 -17.48 -25.36
N GLN A 223 -16.40 -17.34 -25.82
CA GLN A 223 -15.79 -16.06 -26.15
C GLN A 223 -16.33 -15.53 -27.48
N SER A 224 -17.56 -15.08 -27.49
CA SER A 224 -18.07 -14.29 -28.60
C SER A 224 -18.56 -12.94 -28.08
N GLY A 225 -17.81 -11.91 -28.43
CA GLY A 225 -18.07 -10.52 -28.02
C GLY A 225 -19.46 -10.06 -28.49
N GLN A 226 -20.31 -9.74 -27.53
CA GLN A 226 -21.45 -8.87 -27.78
C GLN A 226 -21.25 -7.56 -27.00
N ALA A 227 -21.00 -6.50 -27.77
CA ALA A 227 -21.06 -5.14 -27.28
C ALA A 227 -22.48 -4.85 -26.75
N ILE A 228 -22.54 -4.34 -25.54
CA ILE A 228 -23.81 -3.91 -24.94
C ILE A 228 -24.05 -2.47 -25.43
N SER A 229 -25.03 -2.30 -26.29
CA SER A 229 -25.59 -1.00 -26.70
C SER A 229 -26.41 -0.35 -25.59
#